data_df5e60f6bf5afbe859a81e414375c3f8
#
_entry.id   df5e60f6bf5afbe859a81e414375c3f8
#
_cell.length_a   1.000
_cell.length_b   1.000
_cell.length_c   1.000
_cell.angle_alpha   90.00
_cell.angle_beta   90.00
_cell.angle_gamma   90.00
#
_symmetry.space_group_name_H-M   'P 1'
#
loop_
_entity.id
_entity.type
_entity.pdbx_description
1 polymer ?
#
loop_
_entity_poly.entity_id
_entity_poly.type
_entity_poly.pdbx_seq_one_letter_code
_entity_poly.pdbx_strand_id
1 'polypeptide(L)'
;TTEIYTLSLHDALPISAIVTGLLLALILPPGTPLYMAALGSIFAIVVGKEFFGGLGANPFNPALIGRAFLLMSFPAAITTWNMPQGLASAAADAASAATPLGLLKQGKALGDIAAYFGADSSGEFYRQLFLGYRSGCIGESSILLVLVGGLFLIAIGVVQWIVPASVLVSTFLFSWALGMDPLFSLLSGGIVFGAFFMATDYSTRPLTPKGMVVFGFGIGLLTAVIRKFGGFPEGVTYAILIMNIATPFLNKMRVRKYGFVPPAKPAKPSKEAGK
;
A
#
# COMPACT_ATOMS: atom_id res chain seq x y z
N THR A 1 -18.47 -1.88 -35.49
CA THR A 1 -17.47 -2.97 -35.30
C THR A 1 -16.50 -2.50 -34.24
N THR A 2 -16.78 -2.84 -32.98
CA THR A 2 -15.87 -2.61 -31.86
C THR A 2 -14.83 -3.71 -31.95
N GLU A 3 -13.65 -3.42 -32.47
CA GLU A 3 -12.50 -4.30 -32.31
C GLU A 3 -12.14 -4.33 -30.84
N ILE A 4 -12.60 -5.38 -30.16
CA ILE A 4 -12.11 -5.72 -28.83
C ILE A 4 -10.69 -6.22 -29.05
N TYR A 5 -9.70 -5.36 -28.81
CA TYR A 5 -8.31 -5.81 -28.71
C TYR A 5 -8.21 -6.73 -27.49
N THR A 6 -8.40 -8.00 -27.74
CA THR A 6 -8.01 -9.04 -26.76
C THR A 6 -6.50 -9.03 -26.70
N LEU A 7 -5.96 -8.31 -25.70
CA LEU A 7 -4.54 -8.44 -25.38
C LEU A 7 -4.27 -9.92 -25.17
N SER A 8 -3.37 -10.51 -25.98
CA SER A 8 -3.05 -11.91 -25.82
C SER A 8 -2.41 -12.11 -24.42
N LEU A 9 -2.58 -13.28 -23.84
CA LEU A 9 -1.94 -13.60 -22.54
C LEU A 9 -0.42 -13.40 -22.62
N HIS A 10 0.18 -13.67 -23.79
CA HIS A 10 1.59 -13.44 -24.06
C HIS A 10 2.01 -11.96 -23.98
N ASP A 11 1.14 -11.02 -24.35
CA ASP A 11 1.43 -9.59 -24.29
C ASP A 11 1.19 -9.04 -22.88
N ALA A 12 0.21 -9.58 -22.16
CA ALA A 12 -0.14 -9.15 -20.82
C ALA A 12 0.87 -9.56 -19.74
N LEU A 13 1.51 -10.72 -19.87
CA LEU A 13 2.48 -11.23 -18.90
C LEU A 13 3.71 -10.33 -18.72
N PRO A 14 4.42 -9.91 -19.80
CA PRO A 14 5.56 -9.01 -19.67
C PRO A 14 5.19 -7.66 -19.06
N ILE A 15 4.06 -7.06 -19.49
CA ILE A 15 3.59 -5.77 -18.95
C ILE A 15 3.34 -5.89 -17.44
N SER A 16 2.68 -6.96 -17.03
CA SER A 16 2.39 -7.19 -15.61
C SER A 16 3.65 -7.42 -14.77
N ALA A 17 4.69 -8.06 -15.33
CA ALA A 17 5.98 -8.22 -14.67
C ALA A 17 6.71 -6.87 -14.53
N ILE A 18 6.69 -6.04 -15.57
CA ILE A 18 7.27 -4.69 -15.57
C ILE A 18 6.58 -3.83 -14.51
N VAL A 19 5.25 -3.83 -14.44
CA VAL A 19 4.50 -3.08 -13.42
C VAL A 19 4.87 -3.55 -12.00
N THR A 20 4.97 -4.87 -11.78
CA THR A 20 5.37 -5.43 -10.47
C THR A 20 6.78 -4.98 -10.10
N GLY A 21 7.73 -5.07 -11.03
CA GLY A 21 9.11 -4.63 -10.82
C GLY A 21 9.24 -3.12 -10.57
N LEU A 22 8.50 -2.31 -11.32
CA LEU A 22 8.44 -0.86 -11.13
C LEU A 22 7.88 -0.49 -9.75
N LEU A 23 6.76 -1.08 -9.37
CA LEU A 23 6.15 -0.84 -8.06
C LEU A 23 7.10 -1.27 -6.93
N LEU A 24 7.78 -2.41 -7.08
CA LEU A 24 8.79 -2.83 -6.11
C LEU A 24 9.95 -1.82 -6.03
N ALA A 25 10.50 -1.40 -7.17
CA ALA A 25 11.58 -0.42 -7.20
C ALA A 25 11.20 0.90 -6.50
N LEU A 26 9.96 1.37 -6.71
CA LEU A 26 9.46 2.59 -6.08
C LEU A 26 9.34 2.51 -4.55
N ILE A 27 9.14 1.32 -4.00
CA ILE A 27 9.05 1.11 -2.55
C ILE A 27 10.37 0.67 -1.89
N LEU A 28 11.46 0.58 -2.65
CA LEU A 28 12.78 0.28 -2.10
C LEU A 28 13.55 1.58 -1.77
N PRO A 29 14.50 1.52 -0.81
CA PRO A 29 15.45 2.61 -0.57
C PRO A 29 16.29 2.91 -1.81
N PRO A 30 16.64 4.19 -2.07
CA PRO A 30 17.46 4.56 -3.23
C PRO A 30 18.82 3.87 -3.28
N GLY A 31 19.41 3.56 -2.11
CA GLY A 31 20.70 2.88 -1.99
C GLY A 31 20.66 1.37 -2.10
N THR A 32 19.50 0.76 -2.44
CA THR A 32 19.37 -0.70 -2.53
C THR A 32 20.25 -1.25 -3.66
N PRO A 33 21.15 -2.21 -3.39
CA PRO A 33 21.96 -2.85 -4.43
C PRO A 33 21.10 -3.56 -5.48
N LEU A 34 21.50 -3.48 -6.75
CA LEU A 34 20.72 -4.05 -7.86
C LEU A 34 20.44 -5.55 -7.72
N TYR A 35 21.39 -6.33 -7.17
CA TYR A 35 21.18 -7.76 -6.95
C TYR A 35 20.07 -8.04 -5.93
N MET A 36 19.90 -7.19 -4.89
CA MET A 36 18.79 -7.32 -3.94
C MET A 36 17.46 -6.98 -4.61
N ALA A 37 17.43 -5.90 -5.41
CA ALA A 37 16.23 -5.54 -6.17
C ALA A 37 15.84 -6.67 -7.15
N ALA A 38 16.82 -7.30 -7.80
CA ALA A 38 16.59 -8.46 -8.67
C ALA A 38 16.04 -9.66 -7.88
N LEU A 39 16.64 -10.03 -6.74
CA LEU A 39 16.14 -11.10 -5.88
C LEU A 39 14.70 -10.85 -5.40
N GLY A 40 14.41 -9.61 -4.96
CA GLY A 40 13.07 -9.22 -4.56
C GLY A 40 12.07 -9.30 -5.71
N SER A 41 12.47 -8.90 -6.91
CA SER A 41 11.61 -8.98 -8.11
C SER A 41 11.35 -10.41 -8.55
N ILE A 42 12.37 -11.27 -8.52
CA ILE A 42 12.22 -12.71 -8.80
C ILE A 42 11.27 -13.33 -7.79
N PHE A 43 11.45 -13.07 -6.50
CA PHE A 43 10.57 -13.57 -5.46
C PHE A 43 9.13 -13.05 -5.61
N ALA A 44 8.96 -11.78 -5.91
CA ALA A 44 7.64 -11.16 -6.15
C ALA A 44 6.89 -11.83 -7.30
N ILE A 45 7.59 -12.15 -8.40
CA ILE A 45 6.97 -12.76 -9.57
C ILE A 45 6.78 -14.27 -9.37
N VAL A 46 7.83 -15.01 -9.00
CA VAL A 46 7.76 -16.47 -8.90
C VAL A 46 6.82 -16.87 -7.76
N VAL A 47 7.09 -16.38 -6.53
CA VAL A 47 6.33 -16.80 -5.35
C VAL A 47 5.03 -15.99 -5.21
N GLY A 48 5.05 -14.68 -5.47
CA GLY A 48 3.89 -13.82 -5.29
C GLY A 48 2.84 -13.96 -6.38
N LYS A 49 3.21 -14.49 -7.56
CA LYS A 49 2.34 -14.52 -8.73
C LYS A 49 2.26 -15.88 -9.41
N GLU A 50 3.39 -16.44 -9.91
CA GLU A 50 3.37 -17.66 -10.72
C GLU A 50 2.92 -18.89 -9.92
N PHE A 51 3.30 -19.03 -8.66
CA PHE A 51 2.85 -20.14 -7.81
C PHE A 51 1.34 -20.22 -7.61
N PHE A 52 0.64 -19.11 -7.78
CA PHE A 52 -0.81 -19.06 -7.66
C PHE A 52 -1.56 -19.17 -8.99
N GLY A 53 -0.84 -19.34 -10.11
CA GLY A 53 -1.43 -19.49 -11.45
C GLY A 53 -1.25 -18.26 -12.36
N GLY A 54 -0.38 -17.32 -12.00
CA GLY A 54 0.02 -16.21 -12.84
C GLY A 54 -0.90 -14.99 -12.75
N LEU A 55 -1.13 -14.35 -13.90
CA LEU A 55 -1.83 -13.08 -13.98
C LEU A 55 -3.27 -13.18 -13.45
N GLY A 56 -3.59 -12.37 -12.44
CA GLY A 56 -4.94 -12.27 -11.86
C GLY A 56 -5.30 -13.35 -10.83
N ALA A 57 -4.48 -14.38 -10.66
CA ALA A 57 -4.70 -15.44 -9.68
C ALA A 57 -4.00 -15.20 -8.33
N ASN A 58 -3.14 -14.20 -8.27
CA ASN A 58 -2.36 -13.86 -7.07
C ASN A 58 -3.27 -13.36 -5.93
N PRO A 59 -3.24 -14.02 -4.74
CA PRO A 59 -4.03 -13.60 -3.58
C PRO A 59 -3.45 -12.36 -2.88
N PHE A 60 -2.17 -12.07 -3.09
CA PHE A 60 -1.44 -10.97 -2.49
C PHE A 60 -0.85 -10.05 -3.56
N ASN A 61 -0.64 -8.78 -3.20
CA ASN A 61 0.10 -7.86 -4.06
C ASN A 61 1.56 -8.33 -4.20
N PRO A 62 2.02 -8.67 -5.43
CA PRO A 62 3.33 -9.30 -5.61
C PRO A 62 4.49 -8.38 -5.22
N ALA A 63 4.40 -7.07 -5.50
CA ALA A 63 5.45 -6.12 -5.15
C ALA A 63 5.62 -6.02 -3.62
N LEU A 64 4.52 -6.07 -2.86
CA LEU A 64 4.57 -6.06 -1.39
C LEU A 64 5.13 -7.37 -0.83
N ILE A 65 4.85 -8.52 -1.46
CA ILE A 65 5.51 -9.79 -1.09
C ILE A 65 7.02 -9.69 -1.31
N GLY A 66 7.46 -9.17 -2.46
CA GLY A 66 8.88 -8.96 -2.73
C GLY A 66 9.54 -8.03 -1.70
N ARG A 67 8.88 -6.93 -1.33
CA ARG A 67 9.37 -6.03 -0.26
C ARG A 67 9.43 -6.73 1.10
N ALA A 68 8.39 -7.46 1.48
CA ALA A 68 8.37 -8.19 2.74
C ALA A 68 9.49 -9.23 2.81
N PHE A 69 9.72 -9.98 1.74
CA PHE A 69 10.85 -10.91 1.63
C PHE A 69 12.20 -10.21 1.81
N LEU A 70 12.43 -9.09 1.12
CA LEU A 70 13.68 -8.34 1.23
C LEU A 70 13.87 -7.77 2.64
N LEU A 71 12.81 -7.26 3.26
CA LEU A 71 12.88 -6.72 4.63
C LEU A 71 13.19 -7.80 5.66
N MET A 72 12.71 -9.03 5.46
CA MET A 72 12.99 -10.16 6.34
C MET A 72 14.39 -10.74 6.11
N SER A 73 14.86 -10.75 4.86
CA SER A 73 16.16 -11.33 4.50
C SER A 73 17.33 -10.35 4.67
N PHE A 74 17.10 -9.07 4.40
CA PHE A 74 18.13 -8.02 4.40
C PHE A 74 17.69 -6.76 5.15
N PRO A 75 17.30 -6.87 6.44
CA PRO A 75 16.70 -5.76 7.17
C PRO A 75 17.59 -4.51 7.20
N ALA A 76 18.88 -4.66 7.43
CA ALA A 76 19.81 -3.53 7.50
C ALA A 76 19.85 -2.73 6.19
N ALA A 77 19.95 -3.40 5.03
CA ALA A 77 20.03 -2.74 3.73
C ALA A 77 18.71 -2.05 3.36
N ILE A 78 17.56 -2.66 3.69
CA ILE A 78 16.23 -2.14 3.33
C ILE A 78 15.74 -1.06 4.30
N THR A 79 16.37 -0.89 5.45
CA THR A 79 16.05 0.18 6.42
C THR A 79 17.10 1.29 6.47
N THR A 80 18.09 1.26 5.58
CA THR A 80 19.09 2.33 5.43
C THR A 80 18.60 3.36 4.43
N TRP A 81 18.44 4.60 4.86
CA TRP A 81 17.87 5.68 4.09
C TRP A 81 18.90 6.76 3.81
N ASN A 82 18.87 7.35 2.63
CA ASN A 82 19.71 8.48 2.26
C ASN A 82 18.95 9.79 2.50
N MET A 83 19.66 10.82 2.97
CA MET A 83 19.11 12.18 3.08
C MET A 83 19.01 12.79 1.67
N PRO A 84 17.92 13.47 1.30
CA PRO A 84 17.82 14.19 0.05
C PRO A 84 18.92 15.25 -0.07
N GLN A 85 19.54 15.38 -1.26
CA GLN A 85 20.52 16.43 -1.52
C GLN A 85 19.87 17.81 -1.32
N GLY A 86 20.52 18.68 -0.56
CA GLY A 86 19.99 20.02 -0.21
C GLY A 86 19.49 20.17 1.23
N LEU A 87 19.22 19.04 1.94
CA LEU A 87 18.95 19.06 3.38
C LEU A 87 20.19 18.62 4.19
N ALA A 88 21.18 18.03 3.54
CA ALA A 88 22.44 17.73 4.17
C ALA A 88 23.14 19.05 4.53
N SER A 89 23.10 19.45 5.80
CA SER A 89 24.10 20.40 6.29
C SER A 89 25.48 19.79 6.03
N ALA A 90 26.46 20.61 5.71
CA ALA A 90 27.81 20.23 5.29
C ALA A 90 28.60 19.32 6.28
N ALA A 91 27.97 18.88 7.36
CA ALA A 91 28.52 17.99 8.39
C ALA A 91 27.93 16.56 8.37
N ALA A 92 26.94 16.27 7.54
CA ALA A 92 26.40 14.93 7.40
C ALA A 92 27.05 14.26 6.19
N ASP A 93 28.22 13.69 6.38
CA ASP A 93 28.72 12.63 5.51
C ASP A 93 27.59 11.63 5.26
N ALA A 94 27.49 11.13 4.04
CA ALA A 94 26.43 10.29 3.46
C ALA A 94 25.98 9.04 4.25
N ALA A 95 26.11 9.07 5.55
CA ALA A 95 25.67 8.03 6.47
C ALA A 95 24.16 8.08 6.66
N SER A 96 23.57 6.92 6.76
CA SER A 96 22.16 6.63 6.90
C SER A 96 21.34 7.68 7.67
N ALA A 97 20.38 8.30 6.99
CA ALA A 97 19.41 9.19 7.60
C ALA A 97 18.25 8.38 8.19
N ALA A 98 17.72 8.81 9.34
CA ALA A 98 16.50 8.21 9.87
C ALA A 98 15.28 8.76 9.13
N THR A 99 14.25 7.91 8.96
CA THR A 99 12.95 8.39 8.45
C THR A 99 12.20 9.15 9.54
N PRO A 100 11.27 10.06 9.18
CA PRO A 100 10.44 10.76 10.18
C PRO A 100 9.71 9.80 11.12
N LEU A 101 9.17 8.69 10.61
CA LEU A 101 8.54 7.65 11.41
C LEU A 101 9.54 6.87 12.28
N GLY A 102 10.75 6.66 11.78
CA GLY A 102 11.84 6.02 12.54
C GLY A 102 12.24 6.85 13.75
N LEU A 103 12.38 8.17 13.60
CA LEU A 103 12.67 9.09 14.70
C LEU A 103 11.54 9.13 15.74
N LEU A 104 10.29 9.13 15.28
CA LEU A 104 9.14 9.05 16.18
C LEU A 104 9.14 7.75 17.00
N LYS A 105 9.51 6.61 16.39
CA LYS A 105 9.67 5.32 17.07
C LYS A 105 10.78 5.33 18.11
N GLN A 106 11.82 6.11 17.92
CA GLN A 106 12.89 6.33 18.88
C GLN A 106 12.49 7.25 20.04
N GLY A 107 11.23 7.70 20.07
CA GLY A 107 10.69 8.58 21.11
C GLY A 107 11.02 10.06 20.95
N LYS A 108 11.48 10.50 19.76
CA LYS A 108 11.70 11.92 19.48
C LYS A 108 10.37 12.65 19.39
N ALA A 109 10.30 13.86 19.97
CA ALA A 109 9.14 14.73 19.81
C ALA A 109 9.06 15.26 18.36
N LEU A 110 7.85 15.64 17.90
CA LEU A 110 7.66 16.18 16.55
C LEU A 110 8.50 17.44 16.28
N GLY A 111 8.72 18.29 17.32
CA GLY A 111 9.60 19.44 17.20
C GLY A 111 11.07 19.07 16.94
N ASP A 112 11.58 18.03 17.61
CA ASP A 112 12.95 17.54 17.41
C ASP A 112 13.11 16.93 16.02
N ILE A 113 12.06 16.25 15.54
CA ILE A 113 12.03 15.67 14.18
C ILE A 113 12.04 16.78 13.15
N ALA A 114 11.24 17.85 13.34
CA ALA A 114 11.22 19.01 12.46
C ALA A 114 12.61 19.66 12.38
N ALA A 115 13.23 19.90 13.52
CA ALA A 115 14.59 20.45 13.60
C ALA A 115 15.64 19.57 12.91
N TYR A 116 15.50 18.24 13.02
CA TYR A 116 16.40 17.29 12.33
C TYR A 116 16.34 17.45 10.80
N PHE A 117 15.18 17.78 10.25
CA PHE A 117 14.97 18.06 8.82
C PHE A 117 15.15 19.56 8.47
N GLY A 118 15.63 20.38 9.39
CA GLY A 118 15.90 21.80 9.15
C GLY A 118 14.65 22.66 8.98
N ALA A 119 13.54 22.29 9.59
CA ALA A 119 12.32 23.06 9.58
C ALA A 119 12.22 23.94 10.84
N ASP A 120 12.03 25.26 10.66
CA ASP A 120 11.95 26.23 11.75
C ASP A 120 10.55 26.26 12.42
N SER A 121 9.55 25.70 11.74
CA SER A 121 8.17 25.66 12.24
C SER A 121 7.47 24.36 11.85
N SER A 122 6.42 23.99 12.61
CA SER A 122 5.59 22.84 12.30
C SER A 122 4.95 22.94 10.92
N GLY A 123 4.52 24.14 10.49
CA GLY A 123 3.94 24.36 9.16
C GLY A 123 4.94 24.12 8.03
N GLU A 124 6.18 24.54 8.21
CA GLU A 124 7.25 24.28 7.26
C GLU A 124 7.60 22.79 7.20
N PHE A 125 7.64 22.12 8.34
CA PHE A 125 7.87 20.69 8.40
C PHE A 125 6.82 19.89 7.63
N TYR A 126 5.51 20.19 7.80
CA TYR A 126 4.47 19.53 7.03
C TYR A 126 4.56 19.86 5.53
N ARG A 127 4.94 21.07 5.17
CA ARG A 127 5.21 21.44 3.77
C ARG A 127 6.36 20.61 3.18
N GLN A 128 7.45 20.44 3.92
CA GLN A 128 8.59 19.62 3.52
C GLN A 128 8.18 18.16 3.34
N LEU A 129 7.41 17.58 4.27
CA LEU A 129 6.86 16.22 4.15
C LEU A 129 5.98 16.07 2.91
N PHE A 130 5.17 17.07 2.58
CA PHE A 130 4.28 17.06 1.42
C PHE A 130 5.03 17.16 0.09
N LEU A 131 6.03 18.04 0.02
CA LEU A 131 6.82 18.24 -1.19
C LEU A 131 7.86 17.14 -1.41
N GLY A 132 8.33 16.46 -0.34
CA GLY A 132 9.26 15.34 -0.45
C GLY A 132 10.66 15.61 0.05
N TYR A 133 10.88 16.64 0.82
CA TYR A 133 12.17 16.92 1.47
C TYR A 133 12.32 16.06 2.73
N ARG A 134 12.41 14.75 2.55
CA ARG A 134 12.56 13.76 3.63
C ARG A 134 13.28 12.51 3.14
N SER A 135 13.86 11.75 4.06
CA SER A 135 14.36 10.40 3.79
C SER A 135 13.21 9.39 3.68
N GLY A 136 13.27 8.51 2.70
CA GLY A 136 12.24 7.50 2.44
C GLY A 136 12.47 6.73 1.14
N CYS A 137 11.50 5.91 0.75
CA CYS A 137 11.51 5.20 -0.52
C CYS A 137 11.35 6.17 -1.71
N ILE A 138 11.80 5.74 -2.89
CA ILE A 138 11.74 6.55 -4.11
C ILE A 138 10.30 7.01 -4.40
N GLY A 139 9.32 6.10 -4.37
CA GLY A 139 7.92 6.38 -4.71
C GLY A 139 7.13 7.10 -3.61
N GLU A 140 7.65 7.22 -2.39
CA GLU A 140 6.98 7.93 -1.30
C GLU A 140 7.58 9.29 -0.99
N SER A 141 8.67 9.67 -1.68
CA SER A 141 9.39 10.90 -1.40
C SER A 141 8.46 12.12 -1.50
N SER A 142 7.76 12.32 -2.61
CA SER A 142 6.85 13.45 -2.81
C SER A 142 5.39 13.02 -2.80
N ILE A 143 4.67 13.40 -1.75
CA ILE A 143 3.22 13.14 -1.65
C ILE A 143 2.46 13.89 -2.75
N LEU A 144 2.90 15.10 -3.09
CA LEU A 144 2.29 15.88 -4.17
C LEU A 144 2.29 15.09 -5.49
N LEU A 145 3.43 14.52 -5.89
CA LEU A 145 3.52 13.75 -7.13
C LEU A 145 2.70 12.46 -7.08
N VAL A 146 2.67 11.78 -5.92
CA VAL A 146 1.83 10.60 -5.71
C VAL A 146 0.36 10.93 -5.84
N LEU A 147 -0.09 12.06 -5.29
CA LEU A 147 -1.48 12.53 -5.42
C LEU A 147 -1.81 12.90 -6.86
N VAL A 148 -0.94 13.63 -7.56
CA VAL A 148 -1.15 13.99 -8.98
C VAL A 148 -1.30 12.73 -9.82
N GLY A 149 -0.39 11.75 -9.68
CA GLY A 149 -0.49 10.47 -10.40
C GLY A 149 -1.72 9.65 -10.01
N GLY A 150 -2.02 9.56 -8.72
CA GLY A 150 -3.18 8.82 -8.21
C GLY A 150 -4.51 9.43 -8.65
N LEU A 151 -4.65 10.75 -8.58
CA LEU A 151 -5.85 11.48 -9.05
C LEU A 151 -6.01 11.37 -10.57
N PHE A 152 -4.91 11.41 -11.31
CA PHE A 152 -4.94 11.18 -12.75
C PHE A 152 -5.49 9.78 -13.07
N LEU A 153 -5.02 8.72 -12.37
CA LEU A 153 -5.53 7.36 -12.56
C LEU A 153 -7.01 7.21 -12.17
N ILE A 154 -7.48 7.96 -11.17
CA ILE A 154 -8.91 8.02 -10.83
C ILE A 154 -9.69 8.73 -11.95
N ALA A 155 -9.19 9.84 -12.46
CA ALA A 155 -9.87 10.62 -13.51
C ALA A 155 -10.05 9.82 -14.80
N ILE A 156 -9.08 9.00 -15.20
CA ILE A 156 -9.19 8.10 -16.37
C ILE A 156 -9.93 6.78 -16.05
N GLY A 157 -10.41 6.58 -14.82
CA GLY A 157 -11.21 5.43 -14.43
C GLY A 157 -10.44 4.13 -14.18
N VAL A 158 -9.11 4.17 -14.14
CA VAL A 158 -8.26 2.99 -13.84
C VAL A 158 -8.33 2.63 -12.37
N VAL A 159 -8.32 3.62 -11.48
CA VAL A 159 -8.40 3.42 -10.03
C VAL A 159 -9.75 3.86 -9.49
N GLN A 160 -10.36 3.03 -8.66
CA GLN A 160 -11.59 3.40 -7.95
C GLN A 160 -11.25 4.20 -6.68
N TRP A 161 -11.79 5.40 -6.56
CA TRP A 161 -11.53 6.36 -5.47
C TRP A 161 -11.89 5.84 -4.07
N ILE A 162 -12.80 4.85 -3.98
CA ILE A 162 -13.31 4.31 -2.71
C ILE A 162 -12.19 3.75 -1.84
N VAL A 163 -11.26 2.98 -2.43
CA VAL A 163 -10.16 2.34 -1.67
C VAL A 163 -9.19 3.39 -1.13
N PRO A 164 -8.60 4.29 -1.95
CA PRO A 164 -7.71 5.32 -1.43
C PRO A 164 -8.37 6.21 -0.38
N ALA A 165 -9.61 6.65 -0.63
CA ALA A 165 -10.33 7.50 0.30
C ALA A 165 -10.57 6.79 1.65
N SER A 166 -11.01 5.53 1.64
CA SER A 166 -11.25 4.78 2.88
C SER A 166 -9.96 4.51 3.65
N VAL A 167 -8.84 4.23 2.97
CA VAL A 167 -7.53 4.05 3.62
C VAL A 167 -7.07 5.34 4.30
N LEU A 168 -7.12 6.47 3.59
CA LEU A 168 -6.64 7.75 4.13
C LEU A 168 -7.51 8.24 5.28
N VAL A 169 -8.84 8.20 5.12
CA VAL A 169 -9.78 8.60 6.19
C VAL A 169 -9.61 7.73 7.42
N SER A 170 -9.55 6.41 7.26
CA SER A 170 -9.38 5.51 8.41
C SER A 170 -8.02 5.66 9.09
N THR A 171 -6.94 5.85 8.33
CA THR A 171 -5.62 6.12 8.91
C THR A 171 -5.64 7.41 9.73
N PHE A 172 -6.28 8.48 9.22
CA PHE A 172 -6.45 9.73 9.96
C PHE A 172 -7.20 9.53 11.27
N LEU A 173 -8.38 8.89 11.21
CA LEU A 173 -9.24 8.68 12.37
C LEU A 173 -8.57 7.81 13.44
N PHE A 174 -7.94 6.71 13.04
CA PHE A 174 -7.28 5.81 14.00
C PHE A 174 -5.98 6.38 14.56
N SER A 175 -5.23 7.14 13.78
CA SER A 175 -4.06 7.85 14.30
C SER A 175 -4.48 8.86 15.37
N TRP A 176 -5.56 9.60 15.13
CA TRP A 176 -6.13 10.52 16.12
C TRP A 176 -6.62 9.78 17.38
N ALA A 177 -7.40 8.72 17.21
CA ALA A 177 -7.92 7.92 18.32
C ALA A 177 -6.82 7.29 19.19
N LEU A 178 -5.68 6.95 18.60
CA LEU A 178 -4.53 6.39 19.29
C LEU A 178 -3.59 7.46 19.88
N GLY A 179 -3.93 8.75 19.78
CA GLY A 179 -3.13 9.86 20.30
C GLY A 179 -1.84 10.12 19.51
N MET A 180 -1.80 9.73 18.24
CA MET A 180 -0.75 10.11 17.29
C MET A 180 -1.21 11.32 16.50
N ASP A 181 -0.27 12.13 16.01
CA ASP A 181 -0.62 13.23 15.10
C ASP A 181 -1.16 12.67 13.78
N PRO A 182 -2.44 12.97 13.42
CA PRO A 182 -3.07 12.38 12.24
C PRO A 182 -2.46 12.89 10.93
N LEU A 183 -2.10 14.19 10.90
CA LEU A 183 -1.53 14.81 9.71
C LEU A 183 -0.11 14.28 9.45
N PHE A 184 0.70 14.20 10.51
CA PHE A 184 2.00 13.54 10.43
C PHE A 184 1.88 12.10 9.95
N SER A 185 0.90 11.35 10.47
CA SER A 185 0.66 9.94 10.10
C SER A 185 0.28 9.77 8.63
N LEU A 186 -0.44 10.72 8.04
CA LEU A 186 -0.75 10.71 6.61
C LEU A 186 0.43 11.16 5.74
N LEU A 187 1.13 12.21 6.19
CA LEU A 187 2.22 12.79 5.41
C LEU A 187 3.55 12.05 5.56
N SER A 188 3.66 11.09 6.49
CA SER A 188 4.89 10.31 6.69
C SER A 188 4.73 8.84 6.28
N GLY A 189 5.81 8.27 5.76
CA GLY A 189 5.84 6.90 5.22
C GLY A 189 5.00 6.72 3.97
N GLY A 190 4.91 5.50 3.50
CA GLY A 190 4.31 5.13 2.22
C GLY A 190 2.79 4.95 2.23
N ILE A 191 2.03 5.53 3.19
CA ILE A 191 0.57 5.28 3.26
C ILE A 191 -0.17 5.82 2.06
N VAL A 192 0.17 7.01 1.56
CA VAL A 192 -0.47 7.62 0.39
C VAL A 192 -0.14 6.80 -0.86
N PHE A 193 1.14 6.44 -1.06
CA PHE A 193 1.54 5.58 -2.17
C PHE A 193 0.86 4.21 -2.09
N GLY A 194 0.84 3.59 -0.92
CA GLY A 194 0.17 2.32 -0.68
C GLY A 194 -1.32 2.37 -0.96
N ALA A 195 -1.99 3.47 -0.60
CA ALA A 195 -3.43 3.65 -0.82
C ALA A 195 -3.79 3.76 -2.30
N PHE A 196 -3.01 4.52 -3.10
CA PHE A 196 -3.32 4.77 -4.50
C PHE A 196 -2.80 3.69 -5.46
N PHE A 197 -1.64 3.10 -5.21
CA PHE A 197 -0.96 2.22 -6.17
C PHE A 197 -0.87 0.75 -5.73
N MET A 198 -0.94 0.47 -4.43
CA MET A 198 -0.80 -0.90 -3.91
C MET A 198 -2.13 -1.53 -3.49
N ALA A 199 -2.95 -0.81 -2.72
CA ALA A 199 -4.24 -1.30 -2.24
C ALA A 199 -5.31 -1.34 -3.33
N THR A 200 -5.07 -0.71 -4.47
CA THR A 200 -5.98 -0.66 -5.62
C THR A 200 -5.71 -1.73 -6.67
N ASP A 201 -4.77 -2.63 -6.43
CA ASP A 201 -4.48 -3.75 -7.33
C ASP A 201 -5.73 -4.59 -7.60
N TYR A 202 -6.02 -4.84 -8.89
CA TYR A 202 -7.22 -5.52 -9.36
C TYR A 202 -7.39 -6.93 -8.80
N SER A 203 -6.29 -7.67 -8.68
CA SER A 203 -6.31 -9.08 -8.25
C SER A 203 -6.61 -9.23 -6.76
N THR A 204 -6.14 -8.27 -5.96
CA THR A 204 -6.04 -8.43 -4.51
C THR A 204 -7.05 -7.59 -3.73
N ARG A 205 -7.72 -6.61 -4.37
CA ARG A 205 -8.75 -5.79 -3.74
C ARG A 205 -10.14 -6.43 -3.84
N PRO A 206 -11.08 -6.13 -2.92
CA PRO A 206 -12.47 -6.51 -3.06
C PRO A 206 -13.15 -5.90 -4.29
N LEU A 207 -14.10 -6.64 -4.87
CA LEU A 207 -14.87 -6.21 -6.05
C LEU A 207 -16.09 -5.36 -5.68
N THR A 208 -16.63 -5.51 -4.46
CA THR A 208 -17.86 -4.82 -4.04
C THR A 208 -17.52 -3.49 -3.37
N PRO A 209 -18.30 -2.40 -3.60
CA PRO A 209 -18.05 -1.11 -2.96
C PRO A 209 -18.02 -1.19 -1.42
N LYS A 210 -18.91 -1.98 -0.83
CA LYS A 210 -18.93 -2.22 0.63
C LYS A 210 -17.67 -2.96 1.09
N GLY A 211 -17.24 -3.98 0.34
CA GLY A 211 -15.99 -4.69 0.60
C GLY A 211 -14.77 -3.77 0.50
N MET A 212 -14.73 -2.86 -0.47
CA MET A 212 -13.66 -1.88 -0.64
C MET A 212 -13.56 -0.91 0.55
N VAL A 213 -14.71 -0.44 1.06
CA VAL A 213 -14.72 0.43 2.25
C VAL A 213 -14.15 -0.32 3.46
N VAL A 214 -14.62 -1.55 3.71
CA VAL A 214 -14.13 -2.37 4.84
C VAL A 214 -12.66 -2.71 4.68
N PHE A 215 -12.22 -3.03 3.46
CA PHE A 215 -10.83 -3.30 3.12
C PHE A 215 -9.93 -2.10 3.42
N GLY A 216 -10.28 -0.92 2.91
CA GLY A 216 -9.51 0.30 3.17
C GLY A 216 -9.52 0.71 4.64
N PHE A 217 -10.67 0.55 5.31
CA PHE A 217 -10.78 0.80 6.75
C PHE A 217 -9.87 -0.13 7.57
N GLY A 218 -9.83 -1.41 7.21
CA GLY A 218 -8.93 -2.40 7.82
C GLY A 218 -7.45 -2.06 7.61
N ILE A 219 -7.06 -1.61 6.40
CA ILE A 219 -5.68 -1.18 6.11
C ILE A 219 -5.29 0.00 7.01
N GLY A 220 -6.15 1.03 7.11
CA GLY A 220 -5.85 2.20 7.93
C GLY A 220 -5.76 1.86 9.42
N LEU A 221 -6.68 1.04 9.94
CA LEU A 221 -6.65 0.55 11.31
C LEU A 221 -5.35 -0.21 11.60
N LEU A 222 -5.04 -1.22 10.79
CA LEU A 222 -3.84 -2.05 10.98
C LEU A 222 -2.56 -1.21 10.88
N THR A 223 -2.51 -0.26 9.93
CA THR A 223 -1.36 0.64 9.80
C THR A 223 -1.18 1.48 11.06
N ALA A 224 -2.25 2.08 11.60
CA ALA A 224 -2.17 2.88 12.82
C ALA A 224 -1.76 2.03 14.04
N VAL A 225 -2.30 0.81 14.18
CA VAL A 225 -1.94 -0.12 15.25
C VAL A 225 -0.47 -0.56 15.15
N ILE A 226 -0.01 -0.95 13.95
CA ILE A 226 1.39 -1.36 13.75
C ILE A 226 2.34 -0.18 14.01
N ARG A 227 1.99 1.03 13.58
CA ARG A 227 2.79 2.23 13.86
C ARG A 227 2.86 2.56 15.35
N LYS A 228 1.79 2.39 16.09
CA LYS A 228 1.77 2.68 17.54
C LYS A 228 2.46 1.60 18.34
N PHE A 229 2.12 0.34 18.14
CA PHE A 229 2.50 -0.78 19.00
C PHE A 229 3.52 -1.75 18.37
N GLY A 230 3.58 -1.82 17.03
CA GLY A 230 4.48 -2.74 16.31
C GLY A 230 5.94 -2.30 16.35
N GLY A 231 6.86 -3.19 16.00
CA GLY A 231 8.29 -2.90 15.86
C GLY A 231 8.66 -2.14 14.58
N PHE A 232 7.82 -2.22 13.56
CA PHE A 232 8.08 -1.58 12.27
C PHE A 232 7.50 -0.17 12.19
N PRO A 233 8.27 0.84 11.75
CA PRO A 233 7.79 2.21 11.70
C PRO A 233 6.69 2.45 10.64
N GLU A 234 6.74 1.77 9.49
CA GLU A 234 5.84 2.04 8.36
C GLU A 234 4.51 1.29 8.46
N GLY A 235 4.52 -0.01 8.62
CA GLY A 235 3.34 -0.86 8.81
C GLY A 235 2.43 -1.09 7.59
N VAL A 236 2.46 -0.23 6.57
CA VAL A 236 1.54 -0.26 5.42
C VAL A 236 1.63 -1.55 4.62
N THR A 237 2.86 -2.03 4.37
CA THR A 237 3.12 -3.29 3.64
C THR A 237 2.37 -4.45 4.28
N TYR A 238 2.53 -4.63 5.59
CA TYR A 238 1.88 -5.72 6.32
C TYR A 238 0.38 -5.53 6.43
N ALA A 239 -0.09 -4.29 6.62
CA ALA A 239 -1.51 -3.98 6.68
C ALA A 239 -2.23 -4.38 5.38
N ILE A 240 -1.67 -4.05 4.22
CA ILE A 240 -2.23 -4.43 2.92
C ILE A 240 -2.19 -5.95 2.74
N LEU A 241 -1.06 -6.61 3.04
CA LEU A 241 -0.94 -8.07 2.91
C LEU A 241 -1.94 -8.83 3.80
N ILE A 242 -2.14 -8.39 5.04
CA ILE A 242 -3.14 -8.97 5.94
C ILE A 242 -4.55 -8.77 5.38
N MET A 243 -4.86 -7.57 4.90
CA MET A 243 -6.17 -7.31 4.33
C MET A 243 -6.42 -8.03 3.00
N ASN A 244 -5.38 -8.35 2.23
CA ASN A 244 -5.49 -9.21 1.06
C ASN A 244 -6.02 -10.60 1.43
N ILE A 245 -5.63 -11.17 2.59
CA ILE A 245 -6.18 -12.43 3.11
C ILE A 245 -7.69 -12.31 3.38
N ALA A 246 -8.15 -11.13 3.79
CA ALA A 246 -9.57 -10.89 4.06
C ALA A 246 -10.41 -10.71 2.78
N THR A 247 -9.79 -10.40 1.64
CA THR A 247 -10.48 -10.08 0.37
C THR A 247 -11.48 -11.15 -0.08
N PRO A 248 -11.19 -12.46 -0.06
CA PRO A 248 -12.16 -13.49 -0.44
C PRO A 248 -13.44 -13.48 0.42
N PHE A 249 -13.29 -13.13 1.70
CA PHE A 249 -14.44 -13.01 2.62
C PHE A 249 -15.23 -11.73 2.34
N LEU A 250 -14.56 -10.62 2.04
CA LEU A 250 -15.19 -9.35 1.70
C LEU A 250 -15.94 -9.42 0.37
N ASN A 251 -15.49 -10.23 -0.57
CA ASN A 251 -16.18 -10.48 -1.84
C ASN A 251 -17.52 -11.22 -1.66
N LYS A 252 -17.72 -11.91 -0.54
CA LYS A 252 -19.02 -12.52 -0.20
C LYS A 252 -20.07 -11.48 0.21
N MET A 253 -19.69 -10.24 0.49
CA MET A 253 -20.58 -9.11 0.80
C MET A 253 -21.27 -8.60 -0.49
N ARG A 254 -21.96 -9.48 -1.18
CA ARG A 254 -22.64 -9.17 -2.46
C ARG A 254 -23.80 -8.21 -2.24
N VAL A 255 -23.84 -7.13 -2.99
CA VAL A 255 -25.04 -6.30 -3.12
C VAL A 255 -26.01 -7.07 -4.01
N ARG A 256 -27.22 -7.37 -3.50
CA ARG A 256 -28.29 -7.94 -4.33
C ARG A 256 -28.62 -6.92 -5.43
N LYS A 257 -28.52 -7.34 -6.70
CA LYS A 257 -29.00 -6.51 -7.80
C LYS A 257 -30.50 -6.28 -7.63
N TYR A 258 -30.95 -5.05 -7.87
CA TYR A 258 -32.38 -4.73 -7.94
C TYR A 258 -33.02 -5.67 -8.98
N GLY A 259 -34.11 -6.36 -8.62
CA GLY A 259 -34.77 -7.34 -9.50
C GLY A 259 -34.19 -8.77 -9.45
N PHE A 260 -33.23 -9.06 -8.58
CA PHE A 260 -32.80 -10.44 -8.36
C PHE A 260 -33.92 -11.24 -7.63
N VAL A 261 -34.57 -12.12 -8.36
CA VAL A 261 -35.48 -13.15 -7.77
C VAL A 261 -34.59 -14.35 -7.41
N PRO A 262 -34.43 -14.69 -6.12
CA PRO A 262 -33.69 -15.88 -5.75
C PRO A 262 -34.35 -17.12 -6.38
N PRO A 263 -33.57 -18.08 -6.88
CA PRO A 263 -34.17 -19.34 -7.38
C PRO A 263 -35.06 -19.94 -6.28
N ALA A 264 -36.23 -20.40 -6.68
CA ALA A 264 -37.19 -21.03 -5.76
C ALA A 264 -36.47 -22.15 -5.01
N LYS A 265 -36.61 -22.17 -3.68
CA LYS A 265 -36.11 -23.29 -2.89
C LYS A 265 -36.74 -24.57 -3.42
N PRO A 266 -35.95 -25.64 -3.64
CA PRO A 266 -36.54 -26.92 -4.02
C PRO A 266 -37.61 -27.27 -3.02
N ALA A 267 -38.82 -27.62 -3.54
CA ALA A 267 -39.93 -28.03 -2.72
C ALA A 267 -39.48 -29.17 -1.80
N LYS A 268 -39.76 -29.04 -0.50
CA LYS A 268 -39.52 -30.15 0.41
C LYS A 268 -40.31 -31.35 -0.11
N PRO A 269 -39.70 -32.55 -0.19
CA PRO A 269 -40.43 -33.73 -0.57
C PRO A 269 -41.70 -33.84 0.35
N SER A 270 -42.88 -33.88 -0.27
CA SER A 270 -44.12 -34.11 0.43
C SER A 270 -43.98 -35.42 1.17
N LYS A 271 -44.19 -35.39 2.50
CA LYS A 271 -44.40 -36.59 3.27
C LYS A 271 -45.82 -37.10 2.91
N GLU A 272 -45.94 -37.75 1.78
CA GLU A 272 -47.11 -38.64 1.55
C GLU A 272 -46.79 -39.95 2.24
N ALA A 273 -47.36 -40.07 3.42
CA ALA A 273 -48.45 -40.96 3.77
C ALA A 273 -48.14 -42.43 3.48
N GLY A 274 -47.42 -43.05 4.44
CA GLY A 274 -47.58 -44.50 4.65
C GLY A 274 -49.00 -44.77 5.15
N LYS A 275 -49.77 -45.41 4.34
CA LYS A 275 -50.82 -46.25 4.72
C LYS A 275 -50.65 -47.59 4.01
#